data_48c90757cd2f9d28086e5bdc183fda5c
#
_entry.id   48c90757cd2f9d28086e5bdc183fda5c
#
_cell.length_a   1.000
_cell.length_b   1.000
_cell.length_c   1.000
_cell.angle_alpha   90.00
_cell.angle_beta   90.00
_cell.angle_gamma   90.00
#
_symmetry.space_group_name_H-M   'P 1'
#
loop_
_entity.id
_entity.type
_entity.pdbx_description
1 polymer ?
#
loop_
_entity_poly.entity_id
_entity_poly.type
_entity_poly.pdbx_seq_one_letter_code
_entity_poly.pdbx_strand_id
1 'polypeptide(L)'
;NSFGTLSGDTYAISDDGIYLMDGDDDDGTAIQAKALTGATDFGTGRQKRMPAVYLGYTADGTVFARVVTFYPVTGTRIEDDYPINVTSRAGPATGRVKLGRGLKSVYWQVGIDNGDGGDFSIGDVTLFPMILDRRV
;
A
#
# COMPACT_ATOMS: atom_id res chain seq x y z
N ASN A 1 13.04 20.21 16.78
CA ASN A 1 11.78 20.11 16.03
C ASN A 1 10.61 20.28 16.99
N SER A 2 9.67 21.15 16.70
CA SER A 2 8.46 21.37 17.49
C SER A 2 7.28 21.59 16.58
N PHE A 3 6.08 21.45 17.17
CA PHE A 3 4.82 21.75 16.49
C PHE A 3 4.10 22.86 17.26
N GLY A 4 3.37 23.69 16.56
CA GLY A 4 2.57 24.75 17.14
C GLY A 4 1.31 25.00 16.32
N THR A 5 0.32 25.64 16.94
CA THR A 5 -0.92 26.04 16.26
C THR A 5 -1.05 27.55 16.32
N LEU A 6 -1.31 28.18 15.18
CA LEU A 6 -1.56 29.60 15.06
C LEU A 6 -2.79 29.84 14.21
N SER A 7 -3.78 30.57 14.74
CA SER A 7 -5.05 30.89 14.04
C SER A 7 -5.85 29.68 13.54
N GLY A 8 -5.63 28.51 14.10
CA GLY A 8 -6.28 27.26 13.69
C GLY A 8 -5.40 26.36 12.79
N ASP A 9 -4.35 26.89 12.22
CA ASP A 9 -3.41 26.15 11.39
C ASP A 9 -2.29 25.51 12.23
N THR A 10 -1.84 24.35 11.82
CA THR A 10 -0.74 23.63 12.47
C THR A 10 0.56 23.86 11.72
N TYR A 11 1.60 24.19 12.44
CA TYR A 11 2.93 24.43 11.91
C TYR A 11 3.95 23.47 12.52
N ALA A 12 4.83 22.95 11.66
CA ALA A 12 6.06 22.28 12.08
C ALA A 12 7.22 23.25 12.00
N ILE A 13 8.11 23.20 13.00
CA ILE A 13 9.30 24.06 13.09
C ILE A 13 10.52 23.15 13.12
N SER A 14 11.42 23.32 12.17
CA SER A 14 12.70 22.63 12.09
C SER A 14 13.84 23.64 12.00
N ASP A 15 15.07 23.15 11.93
CA ASP A 15 16.26 23.99 11.74
C ASP A 15 16.25 24.71 10.37
N ASP A 16 15.51 24.15 9.40
CA ASP A 16 15.43 24.68 8.04
C ASP A 16 14.31 25.71 7.85
N GLY A 17 13.34 25.78 8.76
CA GLY A 17 12.25 26.74 8.65
C GLY A 17 10.97 26.40 9.39
N ILE A 18 9.92 27.14 9.04
CA ILE A 18 8.55 26.95 9.53
C ILE A 18 7.70 26.49 8.37
N TYR A 19 7.04 25.35 8.55
CA TYR A 19 6.22 24.70 7.55
C TYR A 19 4.76 24.66 8.00
N LEU A 20 3.87 25.10 7.13
CA LEU A 20 2.43 24.90 7.34
C LEU A 20 2.11 23.42 7.06
N MET A 21 1.48 22.77 8.04
CA MET A 21 1.07 21.36 7.94
C MET A 21 -0.32 21.27 7.31
N ASP A 22 -0.42 21.69 6.05
CA ASP A 22 -1.66 21.66 5.27
C ASP A 22 -1.31 21.48 3.79
N GLY A 23 -2.27 20.93 3.01
CA GLY A 23 -2.09 20.70 1.58
C GLY A 23 -1.66 19.28 1.24
N ASP A 24 -1.49 19.04 -0.08
CA ASP A 24 -1.27 17.74 -0.68
C ASP A 24 0.19 17.51 -1.10
N ASP A 25 1.07 18.47 -0.82
CA ASP A 25 2.49 18.39 -1.14
C ASP A 25 3.39 18.88 0.01
N ASP A 26 4.66 18.48 -0.04
CA ASP A 26 5.73 18.93 0.83
C ASP A 26 6.68 19.84 0.03
N ASP A 27 6.51 21.14 0.18
CA ASP A 27 7.25 22.19 -0.55
C ASP A 27 7.27 21.95 -2.07
N GLY A 28 6.08 21.67 -2.64
CA GLY A 28 5.89 21.38 -4.06
C GLY A 28 6.29 19.97 -4.48
N THR A 29 6.63 19.11 -3.53
CA THR A 29 6.92 17.69 -3.75
C THR A 29 5.73 16.84 -3.33
N ALA A 30 5.21 16.02 -4.22
CA ALA A 30 4.09 15.14 -3.94
C ALA A 30 4.36 14.21 -2.74
N ILE A 31 3.43 14.17 -1.78
CA ILE A 31 3.55 13.31 -0.59
C ILE A 31 3.25 11.86 -1.00
N GLN A 32 4.27 11.02 -0.91
CA GLN A 32 4.10 9.59 -1.12
C GLN A 32 3.61 8.91 0.15
N ALA A 33 2.44 8.28 0.05
CA ALA A 33 1.81 7.56 1.13
C ALA A 33 1.61 6.10 0.77
N LYS A 34 1.83 5.22 1.74
CA LYS A 34 1.57 3.79 1.60
C LYS A 34 0.95 3.21 2.86
N ALA A 35 0.03 2.28 2.68
CA ALA A 35 -0.55 1.49 3.75
C ALA A 35 -0.35 -0.01 3.43
N LEU A 36 0.19 -0.76 4.38
CA LEU A 36 0.44 -2.20 4.26
C LEU A 36 -0.20 -2.93 5.43
N THR A 37 -0.74 -4.11 5.17
CA THR A 37 -1.16 -5.02 6.23
C THR A 37 0.05 -5.54 7.01
N GLY A 38 -0.17 -6.11 8.19
CA GLY A 38 0.82 -6.95 8.83
C GLY A 38 1.16 -8.19 7.97
N ALA A 39 2.32 -8.76 8.19
CA ALA A 39 2.68 -10.03 7.54
C ALA A 39 1.79 -11.16 8.10
N THR A 40 1.14 -11.89 7.20
CA THR A 40 0.24 -12.98 7.56
C THR A 40 0.58 -14.26 6.83
N ASP A 41 0.48 -15.38 7.53
CA ASP A 41 0.57 -16.73 6.98
C ASP A 41 -0.79 -17.36 6.72
N PHE A 42 -1.88 -16.60 6.90
CA PHE A 42 -3.26 -17.07 6.76
C PHE A 42 -3.57 -18.36 7.57
N GLY A 43 -2.93 -18.50 8.73
CA GLY A 43 -3.12 -19.62 9.65
C GLY A 43 -2.44 -20.93 9.22
N THR A 44 -1.50 -20.89 8.26
CA THR A 44 -0.77 -22.09 7.85
C THR A 44 0.64 -21.77 7.34
N GLY A 45 1.63 -22.48 7.85
CA GLY A 45 3.04 -22.40 7.42
C GLY A 45 3.32 -22.99 6.04
N ARG A 46 2.30 -23.36 5.24
CA ARG A 46 2.48 -23.83 3.87
C ARG A 46 2.70 -22.68 2.92
N GLN A 47 3.43 -22.92 1.83
CA GLN A 47 3.51 -21.97 0.72
C GLN A 47 2.14 -21.71 0.12
N LYS A 48 1.91 -20.45 -0.21
CA LYS A 48 0.68 -20.00 -0.86
C LYS A 48 1.03 -19.23 -2.12
N ARG A 49 0.10 -19.26 -3.03
CA ARG A 49 0.02 -18.41 -4.19
C ARG A 49 -1.23 -17.56 -4.10
N MET A 50 -1.12 -16.31 -4.47
CA MET A 50 -2.25 -15.39 -4.52
C MET A 50 -2.50 -14.99 -5.96
N PRO A 51 -3.59 -15.44 -6.60
CA PRO A 51 -3.86 -15.14 -8.01
C PRO A 51 -4.22 -13.70 -8.27
N ALA A 52 -4.88 -13.08 -7.30
CA ALA A 52 -5.32 -11.68 -7.39
C ALA A 52 -5.56 -11.09 -6.00
N VAL A 53 -5.50 -9.77 -5.93
CA VAL A 53 -5.95 -8.94 -4.82
C VAL A 53 -7.17 -8.16 -5.29
N TYR A 54 -8.19 -8.06 -4.46
CA TYR A 54 -9.35 -7.22 -4.67
C TYR A 54 -9.32 -6.09 -3.64
N LEU A 55 -9.49 -4.86 -4.11
CA LEU A 55 -9.41 -3.66 -3.30
C LEU A 55 -10.68 -2.84 -3.52
N GLY A 56 -11.35 -2.48 -2.43
CA GLY A 56 -12.33 -1.40 -2.41
C GLY A 56 -11.61 -0.10 -2.05
N TYR A 57 -11.64 0.89 -2.92
CA TYR A 57 -10.86 2.11 -2.74
C TYR A 57 -11.52 3.33 -3.39
N THR A 58 -11.09 4.50 -2.96
CA THR A 58 -11.30 5.78 -3.65
C THR A 58 -9.94 6.41 -3.86
N ALA A 59 -9.68 6.94 -5.05
CA ALA A 59 -8.44 7.64 -5.35
C ALA A 59 -8.66 8.68 -6.45
N ASP A 60 -7.91 9.76 -6.42
CA ASP A 60 -7.92 10.82 -7.43
C ASP A 60 -6.67 10.84 -8.32
N GLY A 61 -5.72 9.95 -8.06
CA GLY A 61 -4.48 9.78 -8.81
C GLY A 61 -4.13 8.32 -9.09
N THR A 62 -2.91 8.09 -9.55
CA THR A 62 -2.39 6.74 -9.81
C THR A 62 -2.11 6.03 -8.49
N VAL A 63 -2.69 4.85 -8.31
CA VAL A 63 -2.43 4.00 -7.15
C VAL A 63 -1.94 2.63 -7.57
N PHE A 64 -1.12 2.03 -6.74
CA PHE A 64 -0.55 0.70 -6.92
C PHE A 64 -0.99 -0.24 -5.80
N ALA A 65 -1.36 -1.46 -6.15
CA ALA A 65 -1.41 -2.54 -5.18
C ALA A 65 0.02 -2.98 -4.89
N ARG A 66 0.46 -2.79 -3.67
CA ARG A 66 1.77 -3.25 -3.21
C ARG A 66 1.64 -4.62 -2.59
N VAL A 67 2.46 -5.55 -3.05
CA VAL A 67 2.49 -6.92 -2.54
C VAL A 67 3.90 -7.23 -2.05
N VAL A 68 3.99 -7.67 -0.81
CA VAL A 68 5.25 -8.07 -0.20
C VAL A 68 5.22 -9.57 0.06
N THR A 69 6.25 -10.24 -0.41
CA THR A 69 6.50 -11.66 -0.17
C THR A 69 7.87 -11.85 0.49
N PHE A 70 8.08 -13.01 1.07
CA PHE A 70 9.33 -13.32 1.76
C PHE A 70 9.91 -14.63 1.21
N TYR A 71 11.19 -14.61 0.88
CA TYR A 71 11.89 -15.83 0.49
C TYR A 71 11.90 -16.84 1.66
N PRO A 72 11.47 -18.08 1.41
CA PRO A 72 11.30 -19.07 2.49
C PRO A 72 12.59 -19.40 3.24
N VAL A 73 13.72 -19.38 2.54
CA VAL A 73 15.02 -19.81 3.10
C VAL A 73 15.78 -18.66 3.77
N THR A 74 15.73 -17.48 3.18
CA THR A 74 16.54 -16.33 3.63
C THR A 74 15.72 -15.31 4.42
N GLY A 75 14.38 -15.38 4.38
CA GLY A 75 13.50 -14.34 4.91
C GLY A 75 13.59 -13.02 4.13
N THR A 76 14.29 -12.99 3.00
CA THR A 76 14.46 -11.78 2.21
C THR A 76 13.11 -11.27 1.74
N ARG A 77 12.85 -10.00 2.03
CA ARG A 77 11.64 -9.29 1.64
C ARG A 77 11.71 -8.89 0.17
N ILE A 78 10.65 -9.18 -0.58
CA ILE A 78 10.48 -8.79 -1.97
C ILE A 78 9.22 -7.95 -2.06
N GLU A 79 9.33 -6.80 -2.69
CA GLU A 79 8.21 -5.89 -2.95
C GLU A 79 7.92 -5.85 -4.44
N ASP A 80 6.64 -6.01 -4.79
CA ASP A 80 6.14 -5.93 -6.15
C ASP A 80 4.98 -4.94 -6.19
N ASP A 81 5.04 -3.98 -7.10
CA ASP A 81 4.01 -2.98 -7.32
C ASP A 81 3.22 -3.30 -8.58
N TYR A 82 1.92 -3.36 -8.42
CA TYR A 82 0.99 -3.62 -9.50
C TYR A 82 0.09 -2.40 -9.71
N PRO A 83 0.12 -1.77 -10.88
CA PRO A 83 -0.74 -0.61 -11.12
C PRO A 83 -2.21 -1.02 -11.02
N ILE A 84 -2.96 -0.24 -10.26
CA ILE A 84 -4.41 -0.31 -10.25
C ILE A 84 -4.86 0.73 -11.26
N ASN A 85 -5.45 0.28 -12.38
CA ASN A 85 -6.01 1.21 -13.36
C ASN A 85 -7.20 1.94 -12.73
N VAL A 86 -6.91 3.09 -12.17
CA VAL A 86 -7.92 4.04 -11.73
C VAL A 86 -8.39 4.78 -12.98
N THR A 87 -9.50 4.41 -13.53
CA THR A 87 -10.29 5.39 -14.25
C THR A 87 -10.73 6.37 -13.17
N SER A 88 -10.27 7.62 -13.24
CA SER A 88 -10.62 8.69 -12.31
C SER A 88 -12.14 8.75 -12.15
N ARG A 89 -12.66 8.11 -11.13
CA ARG A 89 -14.04 8.15 -10.72
C ARG A 89 -14.09 8.87 -9.38
N ALA A 90 -14.77 10.00 -9.38
CA ALA A 90 -15.24 10.56 -8.15
C ALA A 90 -16.18 9.54 -7.48
N GLY A 91 -15.67 8.73 -6.55
CA GLY A 91 -16.45 7.77 -5.79
C GLY A 91 -15.77 6.41 -5.58
N PRO A 92 -16.36 5.56 -4.72
CA PRO A 92 -15.79 4.25 -4.40
C PRO A 92 -15.69 3.35 -5.64
N ALA A 93 -14.56 2.69 -5.80
CA ALA A 93 -14.28 1.77 -6.88
C ALA A 93 -13.83 0.40 -6.31
N THR A 94 -14.04 -0.66 -7.07
CA THR A 94 -13.48 -1.97 -6.78
C THR A 94 -12.46 -2.33 -7.84
N GLY A 95 -11.22 -2.52 -7.43
CA GLY A 95 -10.13 -2.94 -8.29
C GLY A 95 -9.81 -4.42 -8.12
N ARG A 96 -9.55 -5.12 -9.22
CA ARG A 96 -8.95 -6.44 -9.21
C ARG A 96 -7.56 -6.38 -9.83
N VAL A 97 -6.56 -6.71 -9.05
CA VAL A 97 -5.17 -6.78 -9.51
C VAL A 97 -4.73 -8.23 -9.63
N LYS A 98 -4.33 -8.64 -10.81
CA LYS A 98 -3.77 -9.98 -11.04
C LYS A 98 -2.30 -9.98 -10.65
N LEU A 99 -1.93 -10.91 -9.78
CA LEU A 99 -0.55 -11.07 -9.35
C LEU A 99 0.22 -12.06 -10.23
N GLY A 100 1.54 -11.90 -10.24
CA GLY A 100 2.44 -12.76 -10.98
C GLY A 100 2.32 -14.24 -10.60
N ARG A 101 2.26 -15.12 -11.59
CA ARG A 101 2.13 -16.57 -11.37
C ARG A 101 3.30 -17.19 -10.60
N GLY A 102 4.45 -16.54 -10.62
CA GLY A 102 5.66 -16.99 -9.93
C GLY A 102 5.71 -16.66 -8.45
N LEU A 103 4.89 -15.72 -7.99
CA LEU A 103 4.89 -15.31 -6.58
C LEU A 103 4.36 -16.43 -5.68
N LYS A 104 5.23 -16.93 -4.81
CA LYS A 104 4.93 -17.97 -3.83
C LYS A 104 5.62 -17.62 -2.53
N SER A 105 4.88 -17.58 -1.44
CA SER A 105 5.42 -17.31 -0.12
C SER A 105 4.59 -17.97 0.98
N VAL A 106 5.16 -18.09 2.16
CA VAL A 106 4.43 -18.42 3.37
C VAL A 106 3.78 -17.16 3.93
N TYR A 107 4.53 -16.07 4.03
CA TYR A 107 4.08 -14.80 4.57
C TYR A 107 3.83 -13.79 3.47
N TRP A 108 2.76 -13.04 3.62
CA TRP A 108 2.32 -12.03 2.68
C TRP A 108 1.93 -10.75 3.38
N GLN A 109 2.26 -9.62 2.78
CA GLN A 109 1.67 -8.32 3.11
C GLN A 109 1.07 -7.76 1.83
N VAL A 110 -0.03 -7.08 1.96
CA VAL A 110 -0.70 -6.42 0.84
C VAL A 110 -1.09 -5.01 1.26
N GLY A 111 -1.04 -4.10 0.33
CA GLY A 111 -1.41 -2.73 0.60
C GLY A 111 -1.59 -1.91 -0.66
N ILE A 112 -1.59 -0.61 -0.47
CA ILE A 112 -1.74 0.38 -1.52
C ILE A 112 -0.66 1.45 -1.35
N ASP A 113 -0.26 2.03 -2.46
CA ASP A 113 0.72 3.10 -2.58
C ASP A 113 0.21 4.10 -3.60
N ASN A 114 0.30 5.40 -3.30
CA ASN A 114 -0.22 6.44 -4.20
C ASN A 114 0.74 6.87 -5.30
N GLY A 115 1.97 6.39 -5.29
CA GLY A 115 2.97 6.66 -6.35
C GLY A 115 3.20 8.12 -6.73
N ASP A 116 2.15 8.81 -7.10
CA ASP A 116 2.17 10.19 -7.65
C ASP A 116 1.73 11.24 -6.61
N GLY A 117 1.45 10.85 -5.38
CA GLY A 117 1.03 11.78 -4.32
C GLY A 117 -0.48 12.09 -4.30
N GLY A 118 -1.29 11.49 -5.17
CA GLY A 118 -2.74 11.66 -5.14
C GLY A 118 -3.37 11.06 -3.88
N ASP A 119 -4.49 11.61 -3.45
CA ASP A 119 -5.23 11.13 -2.30
C ASP A 119 -5.83 9.76 -2.54
N PHE A 120 -5.85 8.93 -1.51
CA PHE A 120 -6.56 7.65 -1.55
C PHE A 120 -7.17 7.26 -0.21
N SER A 121 -8.21 6.45 -0.30
CA SER A 121 -8.83 5.80 0.85
C SER A 121 -9.08 4.32 0.52
N ILE A 122 -8.81 3.44 1.47
CA ILE A 122 -9.07 2.00 1.34
C ILE A 122 -10.27 1.64 2.20
N GLY A 123 -11.29 1.03 1.59
CA GLY A 123 -12.43 0.49 2.30
C GLY A 123 -12.19 -0.95 2.75
N ASP A 124 -11.81 -1.82 1.80
CA ASP A 124 -11.58 -3.23 2.07
C ASP A 124 -10.48 -3.83 1.18
N VAL A 125 -9.87 -4.90 1.68
CA VAL A 125 -8.91 -5.72 0.94
C VAL A 125 -9.34 -7.17 1.05
N THR A 126 -9.66 -7.79 -0.08
CA THR A 126 -10.06 -9.20 -0.14
C THR A 126 -9.00 -10.03 -0.84
N LEU A 127 -8.57 -11.09 -0.18
CA LEU A 127 -7.50 -11.98 -0.62
C LEU A 127 -8.01 -13.43 -0.69
N PHE A 128 -7.62 -14.16 -1.74
CA PHE A 128 -7.93 -15.57 -1.91
C PHE A 128 -6.63 -16.38 -2.02
N PRO A 129 -5.98 -16.73 -0.90
CA PRO A 129 -4.77 -17.53 -0.92
C PRO A 129 -5.05 -18.96 -1.36
N MET A 130 -4.28 -19.44 -2.33
CA MET A 130 -4.27 -20.84 -2.75
C MET A 130 -3.10 -21.56 -2.07
N ILE A 131 -3.42 -22.50 -1.21
CA ILE A 131 -2.41 -23.30 -0.50
C ILE A 131 -1.78 -24.26 -1.49
N LEU A 132 -0.46 -24.33 -1.50
CA LEU A 132 0.31 -25.27 -2.29
C LEU A 132 0.69 -26.47 -1.42
N ASP A 133 0.66 -27.69 -1.99
CA ASP A 133 0.96 -28.93 -1.24
C ASP A 133 2.44 -29.05 -0.82
N ARG A 134 3.30 -28.18 -1.32
CA ARG A 134 4.71 -28.17 -0.90
C ARG A 134 4.87 -27.44 0.45
N ARG A 135 5.42 -28.17 1.41
CA ARG A 135 6.08 -27.56 2.58
C ARG A 135 7.42 -26.98 2.12
N VAL A 136 7.78 -25.87 2.71
CA VAL A 136 9.13 -25.28 2.54
C VAL A 136 10.09 -26.08 3.41
#